data_39014e37d0558c984c0e45e7489cb1fd
#
_entry.id   39014e37d0558c984c0e45e7489cb1fd
#
_cell.length_a   1.000
_cell.length_b   1.000
_cell.length_c   1.000
_cell.angle_alpha   90.00
_cell.angle_beta   90.00
_cell.angle_gamma   90.00
#
_symmetry.space_group_name_H-M   'P 1'
#
loop_
_entity.id
_entity.type
_entity.pdbx_description
1 polymer ?
#
loop_
_entity_poly.entity_id
_entity_poly.type
_entity_poly.pdbx_seq_one_letter_code
_entity_poly.pdbx_strand_id
1 'polypeptide(L)'
;SDLPPTPDARQEMKQARSVLVGSGITVAAVTAITFVGLFVRDIVMARLFGLGDELDAFVVAAVVPMFLVAVLSVPIGTAIVPAFLAVRERASAAAAQALARQVALMFLAAGLVLAGLVAFAGPALLEAAGWASLPEKAARAQAIMLWMLAIFVFSGLVTLANGLLNALGHYVVPAAAQAIVPIVAIAALLLFGDSHGAIVAAVAMFVGQLANLALVYRALAARGVS
;
A
#
# COMPACT_ATOMS: atom_id res chain seq x y z
N SER A 1 34.83 11.30 31.17
CA SER A 1 35.98 11.80 30.40
C SER A 1 35.58 11.88 28.94
N ASP A 2 35.15 13.10 28.53
CA ASP A 2 34.72 13.36 27.18
C ASP A 2 35.95 13.72 26.32
N LEU A 3 36.66 12.70 25.86
CA LEU A 3 37.70 12.91 24.86
C LEU A 3 37.00 13.21 23.51
N PRO A 4 37.47 14.27 22.77
CA PRO A 4 36.89 14.55 21.46
C PRO A 4 37.14 13.38 20.50
N PRO A 5 36.18 13.06 19.63
CA PRO A 5 36.28 11.93 18.72
C PRO A 5 37.50 12.07 17.81
N THR A 6 38.19 10.94 17.57
CA THR A 6 39.34 10.87 16.69
C THR A 6 39.05 11.38 15.29
N PRO A 7 40.03 11.86 14.51
CA PRO A 7 39.84 12.31 13.12
C PRO A 7 39.12 11.28 12.25
N ASP A 8 39.42 10.00 12.41
CA ASP A 8 38.78 8.89 11.67
C ASP A 8 37.30 8.73 12.07
N ALA A 9 37.00 8.77 13.36
CA ALA A 9 35.61 8.71 13.84
C ALA A 9 34.76 9.90 13.34
N ARG A 10 35.37 11.07 13.17
CA ARG A 10 34.68 12.24 12.58
C ARG A 10 34.42 12.07 11.09
N GLN A 11 35.34 11.44 10.35
CA GLN A 11 35.15 11.15 8.93
C GLN A 11 34.05 10.07 8.73
N GLU A 12 34.09 9.00 9.51
CA GLU A 12 33.03 7.96 9.51
C GLU A 12 31.66 8.53 9.83
N MET A 13 31.56 9.38 10.86
CA MET A 13 30.28 10.05 11.20
C MET A 13 29.80 10.99 10.09
N LYS A 14 30.70 11.73 9.42
CA LYS A 14 30.33 12.59 8.29
C LYS A 14 29.86 11.75 7.09
N GLN A 15 30.52 10.64 6.80
CA GLN A 15 30.16 9.74 5.70
C GLN A 15 28.81 9.03 5.98
N ALA A 16 28.60 8.50 7.18
CA ALA A 16 27.34 7.94 7.62
C ALA A 16 26.19 8.97 7.54
N ARG A 17 26.43 10.20 7.99
CA ARG A 17 25.46 11.31 7.92
C ARG A 17 25.13 11.68 6.48
N SER A 18 26.11 11.74 5.57
CA SER A 18 25.85 12.06 4.15
C SER A 18 25.03 10.97 3.45
N VAL A 19 25.28 9.70 3.74
CA VAL A 19 24.50 8.57 3.23
C VAL A 19 23.07 8.59 3.77
N LEU A 20 22.89 8.85 5.06
CA LEU A 20 21.56 8.96 5.68
C LEU A 20 20.75 10.15 5.14
N VAL A 21 21.39 11.31 4.97
CA VAL A 21 20.74 12.50 4.38
C VAL A 21 20.39 12.24 2.91
N GLY A 22 21.30 11.66 2.13
CA GLY A 22 21.05 11.33 0.72
C GLY A 22 19.88 10.34 0.54
N SER A 23 19.85 9.27 1.33
CA SER A 23 18.74 8.31 1.29
C SER A 23 17.42 8.93 1.75
N GLY A 24 17.43 9.78 2.78
CA GLY A 24 16.25 10.50 3.25
C GLY A 24 15.65 11.43 2.19
N ILE A 25 16.50 12.20 1.49
CA ILE A 25 16.07 13.09 0.40
C ILE A 25 15.46 12.25 -0.76
N THR A 26 16.10 11.15 -1.12
CA THR A 26 15.60 10.26 -2.19
C THR A 26 14.24 9.69 -1.82
N VAL A 27 14.06 9.18 -0.60
CA VAL A 27 12.77 8.68 -0.11
C VAL A 27 11.71 9.78 -0.13
N ALA A 28 12.02 10.97 0.37
CA ALA A 28 11.10 12.09 0.38
C ALA A 28 10.68 12.49 -1.05
N ALA A 29 11.63 12.56 -1.99
CA ALA A 29 11.34 12.89 -3.39
C ALA A 29 10.44 11.84 -4.06
N VAL A 30 10.73 10.55 -3.87
CA VAL A 30 9.93 9.46 -4.44
C VAL A 30 8.53 9.42 -3.80
N THR A 31 8.44 9.65 -2.50
CA THR A 31 7.15 9.75 -1.80
C THR A 31 6.33 10.94 -2.33
N ALA A 32 6.96 12.10 -2.54
CA ALA A 32 6.30 13.25 -3.15
C ALA A 32 5.79 12.94 -4.57
N ILE A 33 6.59 12.25 -5.40
CA ILE A 33 6.17 11.80 -6.73
C ILE A 33 4.96 10.87 -6.64
N THR A 34 4.92 9.98 -5.66
CA THR A 34 3.77 9.08 -5.44
C THR A 34 2.51 9.86 -5.10
N PHE A 35 2.58 10.84 -4.19
CA PHE A 35 1.43 11.70 -3.86
C PHE A 35 0.99 12.55 -5.05
N VAL A 36 1.92 13.12 -5.83
CA VAL A 36 1.60 13.82 -7.08
C VAL A 36 0.91 12.88 -8.05
N GLY A 37 1.37 11.64 -8.19
CA GLY A 37 0.73 10.62 -9.02
C GLY A 37 -0.70 10.31 -8.57
N LEU A 38 -0.95 10.17 -7.28
CA LEU A 38 -2.31 9.97 -6.74
C LEU A 38 -3.20 11.18 -7.05
N PHE A 39 -2.69 12.39 -6.86
CA PHE A 39 -3.42 13.62 -7.18
C PHE A 39 -3.73 13.74 -8.68
N VAL A 40 -2.76 13.44 -9.54
CA VAL A 40 -2.97 13.42 -11.00
C VAL A 40 -4.03 12.39 -11.39
N ARG A 41 -4.01 11.19 -10.79
CA ARG A 41 -5.07 10.19 -10.99
C ARG A 41 -6.46 10.76 -10.66
N ASP A 42 -6.59 11.47 -9.54
CA ASP A 42 -7.87 12.05 -9.12
C ASP A 42 -8.34 13.15 -10.10
N ILE A 43 -7.40 13.97 -10.62
CA ILE A 43 -7.69 14.93 -11.69
C ILE A 43 -8.16 14.22 -12.95
N VAL A 44 -7.50 13.14 -13.38
CA VAL A 44 -7.88 12.37 -14.57
C VAL A 44 -9.27 11.77 -14.38
N MET A 45 -9.57 11.19 -13.21
CA MET A 45 -10.91 10.68 -12.88
C MET A 45 -11.97 11.79 -12.94
N ALA A 46 -11.70 12.93 -12.30
CA ALA A 46 -12.62 14.06 -12.32
C ALA A 46 -12.84 14.62 -13.75
N ARG A 47 -11.81 14.59 -14.60
CA ARG A 47 -11.90 15.03 -15.99
C ARG A 47 -12.71 14.07 -16.87
N LEU A 48 -12.54 12.76 -16.68
CA LEU A 48 -13.23 11.73 -17.46
C LEU A 48 -14.69 11.58 -17.04
N PHE A 49 -14.96 11.60 -15.74
CA PHE A 49 -16.29 11.24 -15.21
C PHE A 49 -17.06 12.45 -14.65
N GLY A 50 -16.42 13.59 -14.49
CA GLY A 50 -17.06 14.80 -13.92
C GLY A 50 -17.59 14.54 -12.50
N LEU A 51 -18.74 15.14 -12.18
CA LEU A 51 -19.50 14.90 -10.95
C LEU A 51 -20.65 13.89 -11.20
N GLY A 52 -20.39 12.90 -12.04
CA GLY A 52 -21.37 11.91 -12.47
C GLY A 52 -21.40 10.66 -11.58
N ASP A 53 -22.33 9.75 -11.91
CA ASP A 53 -22.56 8.49 -11.18
C ASP A 53 -21.35 7.57 -11.11
N GLU A 54 -20.46 7.65 -12.09
CA GLU A 54 -19.22 6.85 -12.11
C GLU A 54 -18.26 7.26 -10.98
N LEU A 55 -18.04 8.58 -10.81
CA LEU A 55 -17.16 9.09 -9.75
C LEU A 55 -17.78 8.85 -8.37
N ASP A 56 -19.09 9.09 -8.22
CA ASP A 56 -19.80 8.82 -6.97
C ASP A 56 -19.72 7.34 -6.58
N ALA A 57 -19.94 6.43 -7.55
CA ALA A 57 -19.84 4.99 -7.32
C ALA A 57 -18.44 4.60 -6.84
N PHE A 58 -17.39 5.17 -7.45
CA PHE A 58 -16.00 4.93 -7.04
C PHE A 58 -15.72 5.43 -5.63
N VAL A 59 -16.12 6.67 -5.32
CA VAL A 59 -15.86 7.28 -4.00
C VAL A 59 -16.55 6.51 -2.89
N VAL A 60 -17.84 6.20 -3.05
CA VAL A 60 -18.60 5.45 -2.04
C VAL A 60 -18.08 4.03 -1.87
N ALA A 61 -17.76 3.34 -2.98
CA ALA A 61 -17.19 2.01 -2.95
C ALA A 61 -15.83 1.94 -2.24
N ALA A 62 -15.04 3.01 -2.30
CA ALA A 62 -13.71 3.06 -1.71
C ALA A 62 -13.71 3.33 -0.19
N VAL A 63 -14.78 3.92 0.37
CA VAL A 63 -14.81 4.37 1.78
C VAL A 63 -14.46 3.25 2.76
N VAL A 64 -15.19 2.15 2.72
CA VAL A 64 -15.01 1.04 3.68
C VAL A 64 -13.65 0.34 3.48
N PRO A 65 -13.25 -0.06 2.26
CA PRO A 65 -11.95 -0.66 2.03
C PRO A 65 -10.77 0.23 2.45
N MET A 66 -10.83 1.54 2.15
CA MET A 66 -9.77 2.48 2.55
C MET A 66 -9.70 2.65 4.07
N PHE A 67 -10.85 2.68 4.75
CA PHE A 67 -10.89 2.67 6.21
C PHE A 67 -10.21 1.42 6.79
N LEU A 68 -10.48 0.24 6.22
CA LEU A 68 -9.83 -1.00 6.64
C LEU A 68 -8.31 -0.96 6.43
N VAL A 69 -7.84 -0.39 5.31
CA VAL A 69 -6.40 -0.18 5.08
C VAL A 69 -5.79 0.70 6.17
N ALA A 70 -6.42 1.83 6.48
CA ALA A 70 -5.92 2.77 7.47
C ALA A 70 -5.87 2.18 8.88
N VAL A 71 -6.90 1.43 9.28
CA VAL A 71 -7.02 0.89 10.65
C VAL A 71 -6.25 -0.41 10.85
N LEU A 72 -6.15 -1.27 9.83
CA LEU A 72 -5.56 -2.59 9.99
C LEU A 72 -4.19 -2.73 9.33
N SER A 73 -4.00 -2.21 8.11
CA SER A 73 -2.75 -2.41 7.38
C SER A 73 -1.62 -1.50 7.89
N VAL A 74 -1.92 -0.23 8.15
CA VAL A 74 -0.90 0.75 8.56
C VAL A 74 -0.26 0.40 9.91
N PRO A 75 -1.01 0.05 10.98
CA PRO A 75 -0.41 -0.30 12.27
C PRO A 75 0.50 -1.53 12.22
N ILE A 76 0.18 -2.51 11.36
CA ILE A 76 1.02 -3.71 11.21
C ILE A 76 2.43 -3.35 10.74
N GLY A 77 2.55 -2.45 9.76
CA GLY A 77 3.85 -2.02 9.26
C GLY A 77 4.74 -1.38 10.33
N THR A 78 4.14 -0.64 11.26
CA THR A 78 4.88 -0.01 12.37
C THR A 78 5.21 -0.97 13.50
N ALA A 79 4.31 -1.92 13.79
CA ALA A 79 4.49 -2.89 14.87
C ALA A 79 5.49 -4.00 14.53
N ILE A 80 5.57 -4.42 13.25
CA ILE A 80 6.42 -5.54 12.87
C ILE A 80 7.92 -5.23 12.95
N VAL A 81 8.32 -3.98 12.70
CA VAL A 81 9.72 -3.59 12.66
C VAL A 81 10.44 -3.89 13.99
N PRO A 82 9.99 -3.37 15.15
CA PRO A 82 10.64 -3.65 16.43
C PRO A 82 10.55 -5.13 16.81
N ALA A 83 9.42 -5.79 16.53
CA ALA A 83 9.25 -7.20 16.83
C ALA A 83 10.22 -8.09 16.03
N PHE A 84 10.34 -7.83 14.72
CA PHE A 84 11.25 -8.54 13.84
C PHE A 84 12.71 -8.38 14.27
N LEU A 85 13.15 -7.16 14.56
CA LEU A 85 14.52 -6.88 15.00
C LEU A 85 14.81 -7.54 16.35
N ALA A 86 13.89 -7.45 17.32
CA ALA A 86 14.07 -8.06 18.63
C ALA A 86 14.21 -9.60 18.54
N VAL A 87 13.40 -10.28 17.71
CA VAL A 87 13.51 -11.73 17.51
C VAL A 87 14.79 -12.08 16.77
N ARG A 88 15.18 -11.28 15.77
CA ARG A 88 16.43 -11.50 15.03
C ARG A 88 17.67 -11.41 15.90
N GLU A 89 17.70 -10.46 16.84
CA GLU A 89 18.83 -10.26 17.77
C GLU A 89 18.85 -11.30 18.89
N ARG A 90 17.67 -11.64 19.47
CA ARG A 90 17.59 -12.53 20.65
C ARG A 90 17.57 -14.01 20.33
N ALA A 91 17.11 -14.39 19.13
CA ALA A 91 16.99 -15.79 18.72
C ALA A 91 17.81 -16.08 17.46
N SER A 92 17.26 -15.79 16.28
CA SER A 92 17.94 -16.00 15.00
C SER A 92 17.22 -15.30 13.84
N ALA A 93 17.90 -15.16 12.70
CA ALA A 93 17.30 -14.68 11.47
C ALA A 93 16.13 -15.58 10.99
N ALA A 94 16.28 -16.92 11.16
CA ALA A 94 15.24 -17.88 10.80
C ALA A 94 13.97 -17.73 11.66
N ALA A 95 14.12 -17.49 12.97
CA ALA A 95 12.98 -17.23 13.84
C ALA A 95 12.26 -15.92 13.51
N ALA A 96 13.01 -14.87 13.14
CA ALA A 96 12.42 -13.60 12.69
C ALA A 96 11.64 -13.75 11.37
N GLN A 97 12.15 -14.55 10.42
CA GLN A 97 11.44 -14.88 9.19
C GLN A 97 10.16 -15.68 9.44
N ALA A 98 10.23 -16.66 10.36
CA ALA A 98 9.05 -17.43 10.75
C ALA A 98 7.96 -16.53 11.36
N LEU A 99 8.35 -15.55 12.21
CA LEU A 99 7.43 -14.54 12.75
C LEU A 99 6.79 -13.72 11.63
N ALA A 100 7.60 -13.20 10.70
CA ALA A 100 7.10 -12.39 9.58
C ALA A 100 6.10 -13.17 8.72
N ARG A 101 6.42 -14.43 8.39
CA ARG A 101 5.51 -15.32 7.64
C ARG A 101 4.22 -15.61 8.41
N GLN A 102 4.31 -15.86 9.70
CA GLN A 102 3.12 -16.10 10.53
C GLN A 102 2.21 -14.87 10.55
N VAL A 103 2.76 -13.68 10.75
CA VAL A 103 2.01 -12.41 10.71
C VAL A 103 1.38 -12.19 9.34
N ALA A 104 2.11 -12.47 8.24
CA ALA A 104 1.59 -12.37 6.89
C ALA A 104 0.38 -13.30 6.65
N LEU A 105 0.49 -14.56 7.06
CA LEU A 105 -0.59 -15.55 6.94
C LEU A 105 -1.80 -15.19 7.80
N MET A 106 -1.58 -14.74 9.04
CA MET A 106 -2.66 -14.30 9.92
C MET A 106 -3.39 -13.09 9.34
N PHE A 107 -2.64 -12.09 8.82
CA PHE A 107 -3.23 -10.92 8.18
C PHE A 107 -4.01 -11.32 6.92
N LEU A 108 -3.44 -12.18 6.08
CA LEU A 108 -4.10 -12.67 4.88
C LEU A 108 -5.42 -13.38 5.22
N ALA A 109 -5.40 -14.29 6.17
CA ALA A 109 -6.59 -15.03 6.59
C ALA A 109 -7.67 -14.08 7.19
N ALA A 110 -7.28 -13.23 8.14
CA ALA A 110 -8.19 -12.25 8.75
C ALA A 110 -8.71 -11.23 7.72
N GLY A 111 -7.83 -10.75 6.83
CA GLY A 111 -8.17 -9.83 5.75
C GLY A 111 -9.17 -10.43 4.76
N LEU A 112 -8.97 -11.69 4.36
CA LEU A 112 -9.93 -12.40 3.49
C LEU A 112 -11.28 -12.59 4.14
N VAL A 113 -11.32 -12.99 5.42
CA VAL A 113 -12.58 -13.13 6.16
C VAL A 113 -13.30 -11.78 6.25
N LEU A 114 -12.59 -10.72 6.62
CA LEU A 114 -13.17 -9.40 6.75
C LEU A 114 -13.62 -8.83 5.41
N ALA A 115 -12.80 -8.99 4.35
CA ALA A 115 -13.19 -8.61 3.00
C ALA A 115 -14.44 -9.37 2.52
N GLY A 116 -14.53 -10.66 2.81
CA GLY A 116 -15.71 -11.48 2.53
C GLY A 116 -16.97 -11.00 3.26
N LEU A 117 -16.85 -10.66 4.55
CA LEU A 117 -17.94 -10.12 5.34
C LEU A 117 -18.43 -8.76 4.79
N VAL A 118 -17.50 -7.85 4.46
CA VAL A 118 -17.83 -6.55 3.86
C VAL A 118 -18.42 -6.71 2.46
N ALA A 119 -17.89 -7.61 1.65
CA ALA A 119 -18.46 -7.91 0.33
C ALA A 119 -19.90 -8.45 0.42
N PHE A 120 -20.17 -9.32 1.39
CA PHE A 120 -21.50 -9.83 1.67
C PHE A 120 -22.46 -8.75 2.18
N ALA A 121 -21.98 -7.86 3.07
CA ALA A 121 -22.76 -6.73 3.58
C ALA A 121 -22.89 -5.57 2.58
N GLY A 122 -22.16 -5.59 1.48
CA GLY A 122 -22.08 -4.51 0.50
C GLY A 122 -23.43 -3.97 0.02
N PRO A 123 -24.37 -4.82 -0.42
CA PRO A 123 -25.70 -4.34 -0.81
C PRO A 123 -26.41 -3.57 0.31
N ALA A 124 -26.39 -4.07 1.53
CA ALA A 124 -27.01 -3.40 2.67
C ALA A 124 -26.31 -2.07 3.03
N LEU A 125 -24.97 -2.01 2.86
CA LEU A 125 -24.21 -0.77 3.05
C LEU A 125 -24.59 0.30 2.01
N LEU A 126 -24.79 -0.11 0.75
CA LEU A 126 -25.21 0.79 -0.33
C LEU A 126 -26.66 1.25 -0.16
N GLU A 127 -27.55 0.38 0.32
CA GLU A 127 -28.91 0.77 0.69
C GLU A 127 -28.90 1.80 1.83
N ALA A 128 -28.11 1.58 2.87
CA ALA A 128 -27.92 2.53 3.97
C ALA A 128 -27.32 3.86 3.52
N ALA A 129 -26.52 3.86 2.44
CA ALA A 129 -26.03 5.07 1.78
C ALA A 129 -27.09 5.79 0.93
N GLY A 130 -28.34 5.31 0.91
CA GLY A 130 -29.46 5.93 0.19
C GLY A 130 -29.60 5.50 -1.28
N TRP A 131 -28.93 4.41 -1.70
CA TRP A 131 -28.93 3.97 -3.11
C TRP A 131 -29.93 2.85 -3.43
N ALA A 132 -30.86 2.58 -2.52
CA ALA A 132 -31.92 1.57 -2.73
C ALA A 132 -32.72 1.78 -4.03
N SER A 133 -32.94 3.05 -4.42
CA SER A 133 -33.66 3.43 -5.65
C SER A 133 -32.78 3.52 -6.91
N LEU A 134 -31.48 3.23 -6.83
CA LEU A 134 -30.50 3.39 -7.90
C LEU A 134 -29.75 2.07 -8.17
N PRO A 135 -30.43 1.02 -8.65
CA PRO A 135 -29.86 -0.34 -8.72
C PRO A 135 -28.63 -0.45 -9.61
N GLU A 136 -28.57 0.28 -10.73
CA GLU A 136 -27.41 0.26 -11.62
C GLU A 136 -26.19 0.91 -10.98
N LYS A 137 -26.39 2.06 -10.31
CA LYS A 137 -25.32 2.77 -9.59
C LYS A 137 -24.80 1.92 -8.42
N ALA A 138 -25.71 1.28 -7.67
CA ALA A 138 -25.36 0.37 -6.60
C ALA A 138 -24.56 -0.86 -7.10
N ALA A 139 -24.97 -1.45 -8.23
CA ALA A 139 -24.23 -2.57 -8.83
C ALA A 139 -22.82 -2.20 -9.26
N ARG A 140 -22.63 -1.00 -9.85
CA ARG A 140 -21.30 -0.48 -10.21
C ARG A 140 -20.44 -0.26 -8.96
N ALA A 141 -20.98 0.37 -7.93
CA ALA A 141 -20.27 0.57 -6.66
C ALA A 141 -19.91 -0.75 -6.01
N GLN A 142 -20.78 -1.75 -6.02
CA GLN A 142 -20.49 -3.10 -5.52
C GLN A 142 -19.31 -3.73 -6.27
N ALA A 143 -19.30 -3.65 -7.60
CA ALA A 143 -18.21 -4.19 -8.41
C ALA A 143 -16.87 -3.50 -8.10
N ILE A 144 -16.87 -2.18 -7.98
CA ILE A 144 -15.67 -1.39 -7.60
C ILE A 144 -15.21 -1.76 -6.19
N MET A 145 -16.15 -1.88 -5.23
CA MET A 145 -15.85 -2.23 -3.84
C MET A 145 -15.15 -3.59 -3.73
N LEU A 146 -15.52 -4.58 -4.52
CA LEU A 146 -14.85 -5.89 -4.53
C LEU A 146 -13.37 -5.77 -4.91
N TRP A 147 -13.03 -4.96 -5.93
CA TRP A 147 -11.64 -4.68 -6.28
C TRP A 147 -10.90 -3.91 -5.19
N MET A 148 -11.54 -2.95 -4.55
CA MET A 148 -10.96 -2.21 -3.43
C MET A 148 -10.73 -3.09 -2.20
N LEU A 149 -11.61 -4.07 -1.93
CA LEU A 149 -11.40 -5.07 -0.87
C LEU A 149 -10.23 -6.00 -1.19
N ALA A 150 -10.05 -6.39 -2.46
CA ALA A 150 -8.85 -7.11 -2.87
C ALA A 150 -7.58 -6.27 -2.65
N ILE A 151 -7.59 -4.97 -2.99
CA ILE A 151 -6.49 -4.05 -2.68
C ILE A 151 -6.21 -4.01 -1.18
N PHE A 152 -7.24 -3.94 -0.33
CA PHE A 152 -7.08 -3.97 1.13
C PHE A 152 -6.33 -5.22 1.60
N VAL A 153 -6.73 -6.42 1.15
CA VAL A 153 -6.06 -7.68 1.54
C VAL A 153 -4.58 -7.67 1.17
N PHE A 154 -4.23 -7.22 -0.04
CA PHE A 154 -2.84 -7.18 -0.49
C PHE A 154 -2.05 -6.00 0.10
N SER A 155 -2.71 -4.90 0.48
CA SER A 155 -2.04 -3.74 1.08
C SER A 155 -1.37 -4.07 2.41
N GLY A 156 -1.96 -4.93 3.23
CA GLY A 156 -1.34 -5.39 4.47
C GLY A 156 -0.05 -6.17 4.23
N LEU A 157 -0.03 -7.03 3.21
CA LEU A 157 1.19 -7.77 2.83
C LEU A 157 2.28 -6.82 2.31
N VAL A 158 1.90 -5.83 1.50
CA VAL A 158 2.84 -4.79 1.03
C VAL A 158 3.38 -3.98 2.20
N THR A 159 2.53 -3.57 3.14
CA THR A 159 2.93 -2.78 4.31
C THR A 159 3.86 -3.58 5.23
N LEU A 160 3.57 -4.86 5.45
CA LEU A 160 4.44 -5.78 6.18
C LEU A 160 5.82 -5.88 5.49
N ALA A 161 5.85 -6.16 4.19
CA ALA A 161 7.07 -6.31 3.42
C ALA A 161 7.90 -5.01 3.37
N ASN A 162 7.24 -3.86 3.25
CA ASN A 162 7.87 -2.54 3.36
C ASN A 162 8.49 -2.32 4.75
N GLY A 163 7.77 -2.69 5.82
CA GLY A 163 8.29 -2.64 7.18
C GLY A 163 9.56 -3.47 7.35
N LEU A 164 9.57 -4.69 6.81
CA LEU A 164 10.76 -5.57 6.85
C LEU A 164 11.94 -4.99 6.06
N LEU A 165 11.73 -4.45 4.86
CA LEU A 165 12.79 -3.77 4.09
C LEU A 165 13.34 -2.56 4.84
N ASN A 166 12.46 -1.77 5.47
CA ASN A 166 12.87 -0.63 6.29
C ASN A 166 13.69 -1.09 7.50
N ALA A 167 13.30 -2.19 8.17
CA ALA A 167 14.07 -2.80 9.25
C ALA A 167 15.47 -3.24 8.81
N LEU A 168 15.64 -3.60 7.53
CA LEU A 168 16.91 -3.97 6.92
C LEU A 168 17.68 -2.76 6.36
N GLY A 169 17.22 -1.53 6.57
CA GLY A 169 17.86 -0.30 6.10
C GLY A 169 17.61 0.04 4.62
N HIS A 170 16.64 -0.62 3.98
CA HIS A 170 16.32 -0.42 2.56
C HIS A 170 15.03 0.39 2.40
N TYR A 171 15.14 1.71 2.36
CA TYR A 171 13.99 2.63 2.32
C TYR A 171 13.55 3.02 0.90
N VAL A 172 14.48 3.03 -0.05
CA VAL A 172 14.22 3.52 -1.42
C VAL A 172 13.34 2.57 -2.22
N VAL A 173 13.55 1.26 -2.07
CA VAL A 173 12.79 0.24 -2.82
C VAL A 173 11.30 0.27 -2.46
N PRO A 174 10.90 0.27 -1.16
CA PRO A 174 9.49 0.42 -0.78
C PRO A 174 8.86 1.71 -1.34
N ALA A 175 9.56 2.84 -1.22
CA ALA A 175 9.07 4.11 -1.72
C ALA A 175 8.84 4.09 -3.24
N ALA A 176 9.83 3.60 -4.00
CA ALA A 176 9.75 3.52 -5.46
C ALA A 176 8.65 2.55 -5.94
N ALA A 177 8.48 1.41 -5.27
CA ALA A 177 7.47 0.43 -5.63
C ALA A 177 6.04 0.96 -5.46
N GLN A 178 5.80 1.83 -4.47
CA GLN A 178 4.49 2.46 -4.26
C GLN A 178 4.06 3.37 -5.42
N ALA A 179 5.01 4.01 -6.13
CA ALA A 179 4.70 4.87 -7.27
C ALA A 179 4.07 4.13 -8.46
N ILE A 180 4.21 2.81 -8.54
CA ILE A 180 3.64 2.00 -9.61
C ILE A 180 2.12 2.06 -9.60
N VAL A 181 1.49 2.09 -8.43
CA VAL A 181 0.02 2.07 -8.30
C VAL A 181 -0.63 3.24 -9.03
N PRO A 182 -0.29 4.52 -8.75
CA PRO A 182 -0.87 5.64 -9.49
C PRO A 182 -0.47 5.66 -10.97
N ILE A 183 0.74 5.24 -11.33
CA ILE A 183 1.18 5.20 -12.72
C ILE A 183 0.32 4.25 -13.54
N VAL A 184 0.11 3.03 -13.04
CA VAL A 184 -0.73 2.02 -13.72
C VAL A 184 -2.19 2.49 -13.78
N ALA A 185 -2.69 3.10 -12.70
CA ALA A 185 -4.05 3.62 -12.67
C ALA A 185 -4.28 4.75 -13.68
N ILE A 186 -3.35 5.72 -13.77
CA ILE A 186 -3.42 6.83 -14.74
C ILE A 186 -3.37 6.28 -16.18
N ALA A 187 -2.41 5.39 -16.47
CA ALA A 187 -2.27 4.82 -17.81
C ALA A 187 -3.54 4.06 -18.23
N ALA A 188 -4.11 3.25 -17.34
CA ALA A 188 -5.33 2.51 -17.62
C ALA A 188 -6.55 3.43 -17.80
N LEU A 189 -6.68 4.47 -16.98
CA LEU A 189 -7.76 5.46 -17.11
C LEU A 189 -7.70 6.20 -18.46
N LEU A 190 -6.51 6.60 -18.90
CA LEU A 190 -6.33 7.29 -20.18
C LEU A 190 -6.59 6.39 -21.40
N LEU A 191 -6.35 5.07 -21.26
CA LEU A 191 -6.54 4.12 -22.35
C LEU A 191 -7.95 3.52 -22.40
N PHE A 192 -8.59 3.32 -21.27
CA PHE A 192 -9.81 2.52 -21.14
C PHE A 192 -10.94 3.20 -20.34
N GLY A 193 -10.69 4.36 -19.72
CA GLY A 193 -11.65 5.03 -18.85
C GLY A 193 -12.96 5.38 -19.56
N ASP A 194 -12.88 5.93 -20.77
CA ASP A 194 -14.07 6.30 -21.56
C ASP A 194 -14.96 5.11 -21.92
N SER A 195 -14.38 3.93 -22.08
CA SER A 195 -15.12 2.73 -22.54
C SER A 195 -15.65 1.86 -21.41
N HIS A 196 -15.04 1.87 -20.24
CA HIS A 196 -15.36 0.94 -19.15
C HIS A 196 -15.70 1.64 -17.82
N GLY A 197 -15.64 2.96 -17.75
CA GLY A 197 -15.99 3.72 -16.57
C GLY A 197 -14.97 3.66 -15.44
N ALA A 198 -15.39 4.05 -14.24
CA ALA A 198 -14.52 4.19 -13.07
C ALA A 198 -13.97 2.86 -12.52
N ILE A 199 -14.55 1.73 -12.89
CA ILE A 199 -14.05 0.40 -12.50
C ILE A 199 -12.62 0.15 -12.99
N VAL A 200 -12.24 0.77 -14.13
CA VAL A 200 -10.88 0.69 -14.67
C VAL A 200 -9.84 1.15 -13.66
N ALA A 201 -10.15 2.23 -12.92
CA ALA A 201 -9.25 2.72 -11.87
C ALA A 201 -9.04 1.68 -10.78
N ALA A 202 -10.11 1.04 -10.31
CA ALA A 202 -10.04 0.02 -9.25
C ALA A 202 -9.24 -1.20 -9.68
N VAL A 203 -9.51 -1.73 -10.89
CA VAL A 203 -8.77 -2.86 -11.47
C VAL A 203 -7.29 -2.51 -11.66
N ALA A 204 -6.99 -1.34 -12.22
CA ALA A 204 -5.63 -0.89 -12.46
C ALA A 204 -4.85 -0.65 -11.16
N MET A 205 -5.50 -0.09 -10.13
CA MET A 205 -4.91 0.03 -8.79
C MET A 205 -4.60 -1.34 -8.19
N PHE A 206 -5.48 -2.33 -8.37
CA PHE A 206 -5.22 -3.70 -7.92
C PHE A 206 -4.03 -4.31 -8.65
N VAL A 207 -3.95 -4.18 -9.98
CA VAL A 207 -2.79 -4.64 -10.77
C VAL A 207 -1.50 -3.94 -10.32
N GLY A 208 -1.55 -2.61 -10.11
CA GLY A 208 -0.44 -1.85 -9.56
C GLY A 208 -0.01 -2.34 -8.17
N GLN A 209 -0.97 -2.69 -7.32
CA GLN A 209 -0.71 -3.23 -5.98
C GLN A 209 -0.03 -4.60 -6.04
N LEU A 210 -0.44 -5.48 -6.96
CA LEU A 210 0.24 -6.77 -7.19
C LEU A 210 1.66 -6.58 -7.70
N ALA A 211 1.88 -5.64 -8.63
CA ALA A 211 3.21 -5.31 -9.13
C ALA A 211 4.11 -4.73 -8.01
N ASN A 212 3.56 -3.85 -7.17
CA ASN A 212 4.24 -3.34 -5.98
C ASN A 212 4.65 -4.49 -5.05
N LEU A 213 3.70 -5.38 -4.69
CA LEU A 213 3.97 -6.54 -3.84
C LEU A 213 5.08 -7.43 -4.44
N ALA A 214 5.00 -7.74 -5.73
CA ALA A 214 5.99 -8.57 -6.41
C ALA A 214 7.40 -7.96 -6.34
N LEU A 215 7.54 -6.65 -6.56
CA LEU A 215 8.83 -5.95 -6.47
C LEU A 215 9.41 -5.95 -5.07
N VAL A 216 8.57 -5.63 -4.07
CA VAL A 216 9.00 -5.58 -2.67
C VAL A 216 9.38 -7.00 -2.19
N TYR A 217 8.59 -8.01 -2.55
CA TYR A 217 8.89 -9.41 -2.23
C TYR A 217 10.19 -9.89 -2.88
N ARG A 218 10.42 -9.59 -4.17
CA ARG A 218 11.68 -9.90 -4.84
C ARG A 218 12.88 -9.23 -4.16
N ALA A 219 12.69 -7.99 -3.72
CA ALA A 219 13.73 -7.27 -2.99
C ALA A 219 14.02 -7.90 -1.62
N LEU A 220 13.04 -8.44 -0.91
CA LEU A 220 13.21 -9.20 0.32
C LEU A 220 13.92 -10.54 0.06
N ALA A 221 13.45 -11.30 -0.93
CA ALA A 221 14.02 -12.59 -1.30
C ALA A 221 15.49 -12.48 -1.67
N ALA A 222 15.88 -11.44 -2.43
CA ALA A 222 17.28 -11.16 -2.79
C ALA A 222 18.18 -10.90 -1.55
N ARG A 223 17.58 -10.65 -0.39
CA ARG A 223 18.26 -10.41 0.91
C ARG A 223 18.12 -11.57 1.88
N GLY A 224 17.65 -12.73 1.41
CA GLY A 224 17.51 -13.95 2.20
C GLY A 224 16.34 -13.88 3.20
N VAL A 225 15.35 -13.05 2.95
CA VAL A 225 14.09 -13.01 3.71
C VAL A 225 12.96 -13.47 2.78
N SER A 226 12.52 -14.71 2.92
CA SER A 226 11.46 -15.32 2.12
C SER A 226 10.43 -16.03 3.01
#